data_6fb39d0032ae844443e65a2dea62e3e3
#
_entry.id   6fb39d0032ae844443e65a2dea62e3e3
#
_cell.length_a   1.000
_cell.length_b   1.000
_cell.length_c   1.000
_cell.angle_alpha   90.00
_cell.angle_beta   90.00
_cell.angle_gamma   90.00
#
_symmetry.space_group_name_H-M   'P 1'
#
loop_
_entity.id
_entity.type
_entity.pdbx_description
1 polymer ?
#
loop_
_entity_poly.entity_id
_entity_poly.type
_entity_poly.pdbx_seq_one_letter_code
_entity_poly.pdbx_strand_id
1 'polypeptide(L)'
;MSGADRCTRAIARCVATGNANGCVAASGDERGQAACTSAVAANAHELPRIRVRSAHRPWRRDAGLALPAVIAVGAAIAALTGTWFEAALTEARRTRALSDRLIAFHAADAALAACTARLLGGSAPYVRERESHVEPDSWRRMPPLASAEAFTPFAGWPMAAGPPRCLIEAWRGAGPPGSRAYLVTARGIGAHPSSAVWLQHQVAIRDARVVALRWRRVATVLQ
;
A
#
# COMPACT_ATOMS: atom_id res chain seq x y z
N MET A 1 -32.67 -20.98 -5.34
CA MET A 1 -31.70 -21.10 -4.24
C MET A 1 -31.97 -19.96 -3.26
N SER A 2 -32.46 -20.29 -2.08
CA SER A 2 -32.90 -19.35 -1.06
C SER A 2 -31.70 -18.56 -0.47
N GLY A 3 -31.96 -17.32 0.01
CA GLY A 3 -30.96 -16.49 0.67
C GLY A 3 -30.30 -17.16 1.89
N ALA A 4 -31.04 -18.05 2.55
CA ALA A 4 -30.59 -18.86 3.68
C ALA A 4 -29.43 -19.80 3.32
N ASP A 5 -29.44 -20.45 2.15
CA ASP A 5 -28.38 -21.36 1.69
C ASP A 5 -27.05 -20.65 1.41
N ARG A 6 -27.09 -19.38 1.02
CA ARG A 6 -25.89 -18.56 0.78
C ARG A 6 -25.27 -18.09 2.10
N CYS A 7 -26.08 -17.74 3.08
CA CYS A 7 -25.60 -17.31 4.40
C CYS A 7 -24.93 -18.45 5.15
N THR A 8 -25.51 -19.66 5.12
CA THR A 8 -24.95 -20.85 5.78
C THR A 8 -23.59 -21.24 5.18
N ARG A 9 -23.42 -21.16 3.87
CA ARG A 9 -22.12 -21.45 3.20
C ARG A 9 -21.06 -20.39 3.49
N ALA A 10 -21.46 -19.12 3.65
CA ALA A 10 -20.54 -18.05 4.04
C ALA A 10 -20.03 -18.24 5.47
N ILE A 11 -20.90 -18.57 6.41
CA ILE A 11 -20.54 -18.82 7.82
C ILE A 11 -19.62 -20.06 7.92
N ALA A 12 -19.90 -21.13 7.20
CA ALA A 12 -19.06 -22.33 7.19
C ALA A 12 -17.64 -22.04 6.68
N ARG A 13 -17.45 -21.16 5.69
CA ARG A 13 -16.13 -20.73 5.23
C ARG A 13 -15.41 -19.85 6.24
N CYS A 14 -16.09 -18.96 6.93
CA CYS A 14 -15.48 -18.12 7.97
C CYS A 14 -14.94 -18.94 9.12
N VAL A 15 -15.66 -19.96 9.56
CA VAL A 15 -15.24 -20.88 10.63
C VAL A 15 -14.02 -21.72 10.20
N ALA A 16 -13.98 -22.14 8.94
CA ALA A 16 -12.87 -22.95 8.41
C ALA A 16 -11.58 -22.18 8.21
N THR A 17 -11.64 -20.86 8.00
CA THR A 17 -10.46 -20.02 7.74
C THR A 17 -9.93 -19.27 8.96
N GLY A 18 -10.65 -19.27 10.07
CA GLY A 18 -10.26 -18.61 11.34
C GLY A 18 -10.14 -17.07 11.23
N ASN A 19 -10.62 -16.46 10.15
CA ASN A 19 -10.47 -15.03 9.89
C ASN A 19 -11.80 -14.29 10.08
N ALA A 20 -12.00 -13.79 11.29
CA ALA A 20 -13.21 -13.03 11.64
C ALA A 20 -13.35 -11.68 10.91
N ASN A 21 -12.24 -11.10 10.42
CA ASN A 21 -12.24 -9.78 9.79
C ASN A 21 -12.59 -9.79 8.29
N GLY A 22 -12.72 -10.96 7.67
CA GLY A 22 -13.05 -11.12 6.25
C GLY A 22 -14.53 -11.39 5.95
N CYS A 23 -15.39 -11.44 6.96
CA CYS A 23 -16.78 -11.88 6.82
C CYS A 23 -17.81 -10.76 6.64
N VAL A 24 -17.38 -9.56 6.24
CA VAL A 24 -18.32 -8.52 5.81
C VAL A 24 -18.80 -8.87 4.41
N ALA A 25 -19.98 -9.44 4.29
CA ALA A 25 -20.60 -9.68 3.01
C ALA A 25 -20.86 -8.34 2.32
N ALA A 26 -20.14 -8.09 1.24
CA ALA A 26 -20.39 -6.97 0.34
C ALA A 26 -21.68 -7.25 -0.46
N SER A 27 -22.82 -6.97 0.14
CA SER A 27 -24.10 -6.87 -0.56
C SER A 27 -25.01 -5.93 0.23
N GLY A 28 -25.16 -4.72 -0.30
CA GLY A 28 -25.94 -3.64 0.28
C GLY A 28 -27.45 -3.84 0.15
N ASP A 29 -27.99 -4.85 0.81
CA ASP A 29 -29.42 -4.99 0.99
C ASP A 29 -29.71 -5.17 2.48
N GLU A 30 -30.29 -4.12 3.11
CA GLU A 30 -30.64 -4.09 4.53
C GLU A 30 -31.56 -5.24 4.96
N ARG A 31 -32.35 -5.81 4.04
CA ARG A 31 -33.20 -6.99 4.30
C ARG A 31 -32.40 -8.28 4.49
N GLY A 32 -31.22 -8.39 3.90
CA GLY A 32 -30.32 -9.55 4.04
C GLY A 32 -29.65 -9.64 5.41
N GLN A 33 -29.35 -8.49 6.04
CA GLN A 33 -28.70 -8.45 7.36
C GLN A 33 -29.61 -8.88 8.49
N ALA A 34 -30.88 -8.53 8.42
CA ALA A 34 -31.87 -8.93 9.44
C ALA A 34 -32.10 -10.46 9.45
N ALA A 35 -32.01 -11.11 8.28
CA ALA A 35 -32.19 -12.56 8.18
C ALA A 35 -30.96 -13.34 8.72
N CYS A 36 -29.74 -12.81 8.57
CA CYS A 36 -28.54 -13.46 9.11
C CYS A 36 -28.44 -13.34 10.64
N THR A 37 -28.82 -12.20 11.23
CA THR A 37 -28.82 -12.02 12.68
C THR A 37 -29.86 -12.90 13.36
N SER A 38 -31.05 -13.07 12.77
CA SER A 38 -32.08 -13.97 13.29
C SER A 38 -31.68 -15.45 13.24
N ALA A 39 -30.96 -15.90 12.22
CA ALA A 39 -30.48 -17.27 12.09
C ALA A 39 -29.41 -17.63 13.14
N VAL A 40 -28.54 -16.68 13.50
CA VAL A 40 -27.55 -16.88 14.55
C VAL A 40 -28.20 -16.93 15.94
N ALA A 41 -29.24 -16.13 16.20
CA ALA A 41 -29.97 -16.15 17.47
C ALA A 41 -30.80 -17.43 17.65
N ALA A 42 -31.38 -17.97 16.57
CA ALA A 42 -32.19 -19.19 16.64
C ALA A 42 -31.36 -20.45 16.97
N ASN A 43 -30.10 -20.53 16.50
CA ASN A 43 -29.22 -21.66 16.79
C ASN A 43 -28.55 -21.60 18.17
N ALA A 44 -28.59 -20.45 18.86
CA ALA A 44 -28.02 -20.35 20.21
C ALA A 44 -28.88 -21.04 21.30
N HIS A 45 -30.14 -21.38 21.00
CA HIS A 45 -31.05 -22.00 21.98
C HIS A 45 -31.03 -23.52 22.02
N GLU A 46 -30.35 -24.19 21.10
CA GLU A 46 -30.34 -25.65 21.02
C GLU A 46 -28.94 -26.25 21.26
N LEU A 47 -28.23 -25.72 22.26
CA LEU A 47 -27.08 -26.41 22.82
C LEU A 47 -27.58 -27.56 23.68
N PRO A 48 -27.20 -28.83 23.38
CA PRO A 48 -27.55 -29.96 24.24
C PRO A 48 -27.05 -29.66 25.63
N ARG A 49 -27.97 -29.65 26.62
CA ARG A 49 -27.62 -29.58 28.05
C ARG A 49 -26.73 -30.76 28.37
N ILE A 50 -25.42 -30.56 28.27
CA ILE A 50 -24.46 -31.51 28.81
C ILE A 50 -24.74 -31.57 30.31
N ARG A 51 -25.46 -32.61 30.74
CA ARG A 51 -25.56 -32.94 32.16
C ARG A 51 -24.16 -33.25 32.64
N VAL A 52 -23.48 -32.24 33.14
CA VAL A 52 -22.28 -32.43 33.94
C VAL A 52 -22.74 -33.24 35.17
N ARG A 53 -22.58 -34.54 35.10
CA ARG A 53 -22.67 -35.37 36.31
C ARG A 53 -21.52 -34.85 37.20
N SER A 54 -21.89 -34.05 38.18
CA SER A 54 -21.02 -33.70 39.30
C SER A 54 -20.73 -34.99 40.07
N ALA A 55 -19.79 -35.78 39.59
CA ALA A 55 -19.13 -36.77 40.40
C ALA A 55 -18.41 -35.99 41.50
N HIS A 56 -19.06 -35.86 42.68
CA HIS A 56 -18.36 -35.44 43.89
C HIS A 56 -17.27 -36.46 44.19
N ARG A 57 -16.10 -36.30 43.51
CA ARG A 57 -14.88 -36.91 43.94
C ARG A 57 -14.51 -36.26 45.27
N PRO A 58 -14.28 -37.04 46.33
CA PRO A 58 -13.79 -36.49 47.59
C PRO A 58 -12.51 -35.71 47.28
N TRP A 59 -12.47 -34.44 47.69
CA TRP A 59 -11.34 -33.57 47.60
C TRP A 59 -10.16 -34.26 48.34
N ARG A 60 -9.38 -35.05 47.62
CA ARG A 60 -8.04 -35.38 48.10
C ARG A 60 -7.29 -34.09 48.20
N ARG A 61 -6.61 -33.93 49.29
CA ARG A 61 -5.76 -32.75 49.61
C ARG A 61 -4.65 -32.63 48.55
N ASP A 62 -4.96 -32.09 47.38
CA ASP A 62 -4.00 -31.77 46.34
C ASP A 62 -3.38 -30.38 46.64
N ALA A 63 -2.83 -30.23 47.86
CA ALA A 63 -2.23 -28.99 48.34
C ALA A 63 -0.98 -28.55 47.62
N GLY A 64 -0.55 -29.25 46.54
CA GLY A 64 0.68 -28.93 45.80
C GLY A 64 0.48 -28.52 44.34
N LEU A 65 -0.73 -28.70 43.74
CA LEU A 65 -0.92 -28.49 42.29
C LEU A 65 -1.40 -27.07 41.92
N ALA A 66 -1.82 -26.26 42.88
CA ALA A 66 -2.33 -24.92 42.59
C ALA A 66 -1.24 -23.99 42.05
N LEU A 67 -0.04 -24.03 42.62
CA LEU A 67 1.08 -23.16 42.19
C LEU A 67 1.52 -23.45 40.75
N PRO A 68 1.81 -24.69 40.32
CA PRO A 68 2.18 -24.99 38.94
C PRO A 68 1.05 -24.67 37.94
N ALA A 69 -0.21 -24.84 38.33
CA ALA A 69 -1.34 -24.46 37.49
C ALA A 69 -1.42 -22.95 37.25
N VAL A 70 -1.23 -22.12 38.28
CA VAL A 70 -1.18 -20.67 38.13
C VAL A 70 -0.01 -20.22 37.27
N ILE A 71 1.16 -20.82 37.45
CA ILE A 71 2.34 -20.51 36.61
C ILE A 71 2.08 -20.89 35.15
N ALA A 72 1.50 -22.06 34.88
CA ALA A 72 1.20 -22.49 33.53
C ALA A 72 0.18 -21.57 32.82
N VAL A 73 -0.88 -21.16 33.51
CA VAL A 73 -1.87 -20.20 32.99
C VAL A 73 -1.24 -18.83 32.77
N GLY A 74 -0.44 -18.36 33.73
CA GLY A 74 0.28 -17.08 33.60
C GLY A 74 1.24 -17.08 32.41
N ALA A 75 2.00 -18.17 32.21
CA ALA A 75 2.88 -18.32 31.08
C ALA A 75 2.12 -18.35 29.73
N ALA A 76 0.99 -19.04 29.67
CA ALA A 76 0.14 -19.06 28.48
C ALA A 76 -0.40 -17.67 28.13
N ILE A 77 -0.89 -16.93 29.13
CA ILE A 77 -1.35 -15.55 28.92
C ILE A 77 -0.20 -14.64 28.46
N ALA A 78 0.97 -14.75 29.08
CA ALA A 78 2.15 -13.97 28.70
C ALA A 78 2.60 -14.28 27.25
N ALA A 79 2.58 -15.54 26.84
CA ALA A 79 2.90 -15.93 25.47
C ALA A 79 1.90 -15.35 24.45
N LEU A 80 0.60 -15.44 24.75
CA LEU A 80 -0.44 -14.87 23.89
C LEU A 80 -0.32 -13.34 23.77
N THR A 81 -0.14 -12.63 24.89
CA THR A 81 0.04 -11.17 24.85
C THR A 81 1.29 -10.76 24.10
N GLY A 82 2.40 -11.52 24.23
CA GLY A 82 3.62 -11.30 23.46
C GLY A 82 3.41 -11.36 21.96
N THR A 83 2.72 -12.39 21.46
CA THR A 83 2.45 -12.54 20.02
C THR A 83 1.54 -11.43 19.47
N TRP A 84 0.55 -10.99 20.25
CA TRP A 84 -0.32 -9.87 19.88
C TRP A 84 0.46 -8.55 19.78
N PHE A 85 1.38 -8.31 20.70
CA PHE A 85 2.21 -7.12 20.69
C PHE A 85 3.15 -7.07 19.50
N GLU A 86 3.80 -8.19 19.16
CA GLU A 86 4.64 -8.30 17.95
C GLU A 86 3.85 -8.07 16.68
N ALA A 87 2.65 -8.63 16.58
CA ALA A 87 1.77 -8.42 15.44
C ALA A 87 1.38 -6.93 15.30
N ALA A 88 1.02 -6.27 16.40
CA ALA A 88 0.66 -4.85 16.41
C ALA A 88 1.84 -3.95 15.99
N LEU A 89 3.05 -4.24 16.47
CA LEU A 89 4.26 -3.51 16.05
C LEU A 89 4.56 -3.69 14.56
N THR A 90 4.39 -4.89 14.06
CA THR A 90 4.62 -5.20 12.64
C THR A 90 3.64 -4.44 11.77
N GLU A 91 2.36 -4.40 12.15
CA GLU A 91 1.32 -3.66 11.43
C GLU A 91 1.57 -2.14 11.47
N ALA A 92 1.96 -1.60 12.62
CA ALA A 92 2.32 -0.20 12.74
C ALA A 92 3.51 0.18 11.83
N ARG A 93 4.52 -0.69 11.71
CA ARG A 93 5.66 -0.47 10.79
C ARG A 93 5.23 -0.51 9.33
N ARG A 94 4.35 -1.44 8.95
CA ARG A 94 3.79 -1.53 7.59
C ARG A 94 3.00 -0.29 7.23
N THR A 95 2.13 0.16 8.13
CA THR A 95 1.32 1.36 7.92
C THR A 95 2.18 2.61 7.73
N ARG A 96 3.22 2.78 8.55
CA ARG A 96 4.19 3.88 8.38
C ARG A 96 4.91 3.80 7.05
N ALA A 97 5.38 2.63 6.64
CA ALA A 97 6.07 2.44 5.37
C ALA A 97 5.16 2.70 4.16
N LEU A 98 3.88 2.34 4.24
CA LEU A 98 2.89 2.65 3.20
C LEU A 98 2.60 4.16 3.14
N SER A 99 2.38 4.81 4.28
CA SER A 99 2.19 6.26 4.36
C SER A 99 3.37 7.01 3.77
N ASP A 100 4.58 6.63 4.11
CA ASP A 100 5.81 7.23 3.60
C ASP A 100 5.93 7.08 2.07
N ARG A 101 5.60 5.90 1.54
CA ARG A 101 5.52 5.68 0.09
C ARG A 101 4.46 6.50 -0.61
N LEU A 102 3.31 6.71 0.00
CA LEU A 102 2.24 7.54 -0.55
C LEU A 102 2.66 9.01 -0.62
N ILE A 103 3.32 9.54 0.42
CA ILE A 103 3.88 10.88 0.41
C ILE A 103 4.86 11.03 -0.75
N ALA A 104 5.81 10.11 -0.89
CA ALA A 104 6.79 10.11 -1.98
C ALA A 104 6.12 10.03 -3.36
N PHE A 105 5.09 9.19 -3.49
CA PHE A 105 4.35 9.03 -4.74
C PHE A 105 3.62 10.32 -5.13
N HIS A 106 2.86 10.92 -4.24
CA HIS A 106 2.13 12.16 -4.52
C HIS A 106 3.07 13.33 -4.80
N ALA A 107 4.20 13.40 -4.09
CA ALA A 107 5.23 14.40 -4.39
C ALA A 107 5.82 14.22 -5.79
N ALA A 108 6.10 12.97 -6.20
CA ALA A 108 6.61 12.68 -7.54
C ALA A 108 5.57 12.96 -8.62
N ASP A 109 4.32 12.59 -8.40
CA ASP A 109 3.24 12.76 -9.37
C ASP A 109 2.92 14.24 -9.61
N ALA A 110 2.79 15.02 -8.55
CA ALA A 110 2.61 16.46 -8.66
C ALA A 110 3.79 17.14 -9.36
N ALA A 111 5.02 16.72 -9.04
CA ALA A 111 6.21 17.24 -9.72
C ALA A 111 6.21 16.86 -11.20
N LEU A 112 5.86 15.63 -11.53
CA LEU A 112 5.79 15.16 -12.92
C LEU A 112 4.78 15.96 -13.73
N ALA A 113 3.60 16.22 -13.18
CA ALA A 113 2.57 17.05 -13.80
C ALA A 113 3.05 18.49 -14.00
N ALA A 114 3.62 19.12 -12.97
CA ALA A 114 4.13 20.50 -13.05
C ALA A 114 5.28 20.62 -14.05
N CYS A 115 6.21 19.66 -14.10
CA CYS A 115 7.32 19.68 -15.04
C CYS A 115 6.87 19.45 -16.48
N THR A 116 5.88 18.57 -16.68
CA THR A 116 5.26 18.38 -17.99
C THR A 116 4.56 19.67 -18.45
N ALA A 117 3.84 20.35 -17.57
CA ALA A 117 3.20 21.62 -17.88
C ALA A 117 4.21 22.72 -18.26
N ARG A 118 5.36 22.81 -17.55
CA ARG A 118 6.45 23.74 -17.90
C ARG A 118 7.10 23.42 -19.25
N LEU A 119 7.26 22.12 -19.56
CA LEU A 119 7.76 21.70 -20.88
C LEU A 119 6.80 22.17 -21.99
N LEU A 120 5.51 21.99 -21.82
CA LEU A 120 4.49 22.43 -22.78
C LEU A 120 4.44 23.94 -22.92
N GLY A 121 4.67 24.68 -21.84
CA GLY A 121 4.78 26.15 -21.83
C GLY A 121 6.11 26.67 -22.39
N GLY A 122 7.03 25.81 -22.80
CA GLY A 122 8.33 26.21 -23.38
C GLY A 122 9.30 26.87 -22.40
N SER A 123 9.01 26.84 -21.10
CA SER A 123 9.81 27.51 -20.04
C SER A 123 10.69 26.55 -19.22
N ALA A 124 10.67 25.25 -19.54
CA ALA A 124 11.45 24.28 -18.81
C ALA A 124 12.87 24.10 -19.38
N PRO A 125 13.90 24.06 -18.50
CA PRO A 125 15.21 23.60 -18.94
C PRO A 125 15.14 22.11 -19.31
N TYR A 126 15.84 21.71 -20.34
CA TYR A 126 15.93 20.30 -20.72
C TYR A 126 17.32 19.93 -21.21
N VAL A 127 17.70 18.68 -20.96
CA VAL A 127 18.94 18.11 -21.51
C VAL A 127 18.73 17.90 -23.01
N ARG A 128 19.66 18.46 -23.80
CA ARG A 128 19.59 18.36 -25.27
C ARG A 128 19.67 16.90 -25.69
N GLU A 129 19.08 16.66 -26.84
CA GLU A 129 19.07 15.37 -27.51
C GLU A 129 20.51 14.90 -27.81
N ARG A 130 20.79 13.63 -27.50
CA ARG A 130 21.97 12.94 -27.98
C ARG A 130 21.67 12.34 -29.36
N GLU A 131 22.69 12.14 -30.17
CA GLU A 131 22.55 11.57 -31.53
C GLU A 131 22.03 10.11 -31.53
N SER A 132 21.89 9.51 -30.38
CA SER A 132 21.45 8.12 -30.23
C SER A 132 19.91 8.02 -30.08
N HIS A 133 19.31 7.03 -30.75
CA HIS A 133 17.91 6.67 -30.57
C HIS A 133 17.63 5.91 -29.26
N VAL A 134 18.65 5.71 -28.44
CA VAL A 134 18.55 5.02 -27.14
C VAL A 134 17.80 5.90 -26.14
N GLU A 135 17.06 5.28 -25.26
CA GLU A 135 16.35 5.98 -24.18
C GLU A 135 17.34 6.81 -23.32
N PRO A 136 17.02 8.08 -23.02
CA PRO A 136 17.85 8.92 -22.16
C PRO A 136 18.00 8.30 -20.76
N ASP A 137 19.22 8.39 -20.22
CA ASP A 137 19.62 7.77 -18.96
C ASP A 137 20.28 8.72 -17.96
N SER A 138 20.33 10.03 -18.25
CA SER A 138 21.00 11.01 -17.39
C SER A 138 20.36 11.09 -16.00
N TRP A 139 19.08 10.75 -15.88
CA TRP A 139 18.37 10.68 -14.61
C TRP A 139 18.89 9.59 -13.67
N ARG A 140 19.59 8.55 -14.21
CA ARG A 140 20.18 7.43 -13.44
C ARG A 140 21.56 7.75 -12.87
N ARG A 141 22.22 8.79 -13.37
CA ARG A 141 23.61 9.12 -12.98
C ARG A 141 23.68 9.51 -11.51
N MET A 142 24.72 9.04 -10.85
CA MET A 142 24.95 9.37 -9.44
C MET A 142 25.74 10.69 -9.30
N PRO A 143 25.37 11.59 -8.36
CA PRO A 143 24.15 11.54 -7.56
C PRO A 143 22.90 11.76 -8.41
N PRO A 144 21.75 11.13 -8.04
CA PRO A 144 20.55 11.18 -8.87
C PRO A 144 20.06 12.60 -9.11
N LEU A 145 19.70 12.92 -10.37
CA LEU A 145 19.27 14.25 -10.80
C LEU A 145 20.30 15.35 -10.47
N ALA A 146 21.59 15.05 -10.59
CA ALA A 146 22.68 16.02 -10.38
C ALA A 146 22.91 16.93 -11.60
N SER A 147 22.22 16.69 -12.70
CA SER A 147 22.30 17.53 -13.90
C SER A 147 21.93 18.98 -13.57
N ALA A 148 22.61 19.93 -14.22
CA ALA A 148 22.33 21.37 -14.07
C ALA A 148 20.91 21.73 -14.53
N GLU A 149 20.35 20.95 -15.43
CA GLU A 149 18.99 21.11 -15.95
C GLU A 149 17.93 20.52 -15.02
N ALA A 150 18.33 19.77 -13.97
CA ALA A 150 17.39 19.28 -12.99
C ALA A 150 16.91 20.41 -12.07
N PHE A 151 15.62 20.52 -11.89
CA PHE A 151 15.01 21.61 -11.13
C PHE A 151 13.93 21.12 -10.14
N THR A 152 13.60 21.99 -9.20
CA THR A 152 12.56 21.77 -8.19
C THR A 152 11.30 22.56 -8.61
N PRO A 153 10.21 21.89 -8.96
CA PRO A 153 8.95 22.56 -9.32
C PRO A 153 8.28 23.25 -8.12
N PHE A 154 8.51 22.75 -6.92
CA PHE A 154 7.96 23.25 -5.65
C PHE A 154 9.08 23.39 -4.63
N ALA A 155 9.02 24.41 -3.79
CA ALA A 155 10.00 24.65 -2.73
C ALA A 155 9.99 23.56 -1.64
N GLY A 156 8.88 22.85 -1.48
CA GLY A 156 8.73 21.73 -0.56
C GLY A 156 7.46 20.92 -0.87
N TRP A 157 7.28 19.84 -0.13
CA TRP A 157 6.09 19.00 -0.17
C TRP A 157 5.67 18.65 1.26
N PRO A 158 4.37 18.70 1.60
CA PRO A 158 3.91 18.41 2.96
C PRO A 158 4.40 17.04 3.45
N MET A 159 4.93 16.99 4.66
CA MET A 159 5.45 15.79 5.34
C MET A 159 6.62 15.09 4.62
N ALA A 160 7.14 15.60 3.52
CA ALA A 160 8.29 15.03 2.83
C ALA A 160 9.61 15.53 3.44
N ALA A 161 10.65 14.68 3.45
CA ALA A 161 11.98 15.02 3.94
C ALA A 161 12.72 16.01 3.02
N GLY A 162 12.22 16.25 1.82
CA GLY A 162 12.83 17.19 0.87
C GLY A 162 11.93 17.48 -0.33
N PRO A 163 12.28 18.53 -1.09
CA PRO A 163 11.50 18.94 -2.25
C PRO A 163 11.56 17.90 -3.37
N PRO A 164 10.48 17.73 -4.14
CA PRO A 164 10.52 16.89 -5.33
C PRO A 164 11.35 17.56 -6.43
N ARG A 165 11.98 16.75 -7.27
CA ARG A 165 12.85 17.19 -8.34
C ARG A 165 12.46 16.57 -9.68
N CYS A 166 12.71 17.30 -10.77
CA CYS A 166 12.49 16.87 -12.14
C CYS A 166 13.75 17.01 -12.99
N LEU A 167 13.81 16.16 -14.00
CA LEU A 167 14.70 16.28 -15.14
C LEU A 167 13.91 16.02 -16.42
N ILE A 168 14.14 16.84 -17.44
CA ILE A 168 13.56 16.69 -18.77
C ILE A 168 14.68 16.40 -19.74
N GLU A 169 14.54 15.33 -20.52
CA GLU A 169 15.52 14.90 -21.48
C GLU A 169 14.86 14.75 -22.86
N ALA A 170 15.44 15.38 -23.89
CA ALA A 170 14.98 15.20 -25.25
C ALA A 170 15.33 13.80 -25.76
N TRP A 171 14.41 13.15 -26.49
CA TRP A 171 14.56 11.76 -26.93
C TRP A 171 14.23 11.62 -28.42
N ARG A 172 15.25 11.43 -29.24
CA ARG A 172 15.10 11.29 -30.69
C ARG A 172 14.39 9.99 -31.06
N GLY A 173 13.40 10.09 -31.92
CA GLY A 173 12.72 8.92 -32.51
C GLY A 173 11.74 8.18 -31.60
N ALA A 174 11.47 8.66 -30.38
CA ALA A 174 10.55 8.02 -29.45
C ALA A 174 9.07 8.37 -29.67
N GLY A 175 8.74 9.24 -30.64
CA GLY A 175 7.39 9.71 -30.91
C GLY A 175 6.93 9.42 -32.35
N PRO A 176 5.67 9.75 -32.67
CA PRO A 176 5.15 9.70 -34.03
C PRO A 176 5.99 10.58 -34.98
N PRO A 177 6.02 10.27 -36.29
CA PRO A 177 6.76 11.05 -37.28
C PRO A 177 6.41 12.54 -37.22
N GLY A 178 7.43 13.40 -37.24
CA GLY A 178 7.26 14.85 -37.18
C GLY A 178 6.99 15.41 -35.76
N SER A 179 7.05 14.59 -34.71
CA SER A 179 6.97 15.05 -33.33
C SER A 179 8.35 15.11 -32.65
N ARG A 180 8.49 15.98 -31.65
CA ARG A 180 9.61 15.98 -30.72
C ARG A 180 9.21 15.21 -29.48
N ALA A 181 10.01 14.24 -29.08
CA ALA A 181 9.75 13.45 -27.89
C ALA A 181 10.66 13.86 -26.73
N TYR A 182 10.13 13.74 -25.52
CA TYR A 182 10.82 14.05 -24.28
C TYR A 182 10.53 12.97 -23.24
N LEU A 183 11.53 12.70 -22.41
CA LEU A 183 11.40 11.92 -21.20
C LEU A 183 11.42 12.88 -20.00
N VAL A 184 10.31 13.02 -19.32
CA VAL A 184 10.19 13.81 -18.08
C VAL A 184 10.30 12.83 -16.93
N THR A 185 11.33 12.97 -16.11
CA THR A 185 11.56 12.15 -14.92
C THR A 185 11.35 12.99 -13.68
N ALA A 186 10.50 12.54 -12.76
CA ALA A 186 10.28 13.17 -11.48
C ALA A 186 10.63 12.22 -10.32
N ARG A 187 11.24 12.77 -9.28
CA ARG A 187 11.56 12.10 -8.03
C ARG A 187 10.84 12.78 -6.89
N GLY A 188 10.01 12.03 -6.17
CA GLY A 188 9.45 12.43 -4.88
C GLY A 188 10.15 11.69 -3.73
N ILE A 189 10.28 12.38 -2.60
CA ILE A 189 10.85 11.83 -1.37
C ILE A 189 9.73 11.74 -0.35
N GLY A 190 9.70 10.66 0.43
CA GLY A 190 8.75 10.47 1.52
C GLY A 190 9.14 11.25 2.78
N ALA A 191 8.53 10.92 3.90
CA ALA A 191 8.91 11.46 5.20
C ALA A 191 10.34 11.04 5.61
N HIS A 192 10.80 9.90 5.12
CA HIS A 192 12.18 9.46 5.30
C HIS A 192 13.01 9.68 4.02
N PRO A 193 14.26 10.19 4.11
CA PRO A 193 15.08 10.49 2.92
C PRO A 193 15.39 9.29 2.02
N SER A 194 15.41 8.08 2.59
CA SER A 194 15.63 6.84 1.82
C SER A 194 14.39 6.38 1.06
N SER A 195 13.22 6.93 1.38
CA SER A 195 11.97 6.59 0.70
C SER A 195 11.79 7.50 -0.50
N ALA A 196 12.07 7.00 -1.68
CA ALA A 196 11.93 7.75 -2.91
C ALA A 196 11.08 6.99 -3.94
N VAL A 197 10.25 7.73 -4.67
CA VAL A 197 9.47 7.22 -5.80
C VAL A 197 9.88 7.98 -7.05
N TRP A 198 10.03 7.22 -8.14
CA TRP A 198 10.40 7.75 -9.44
C TRP A 198 9.29 7.49 -10.44
N LEU A 199 8.85 8.55 -11.09
CA LEU A 199 7.82 8.52 -12.11
C LEU A 199 8.33 9.16 -13.39
N GLN A 200 7.86 8.67 -14.53
CA GLN A 200 8.25 9.19 -15.84
C GLN A 200 7.04 9.37 -16.73
N HIS A 201 7.07 10.49 -17.48
CA HIS A 201 6.26 10.71 -18.66
C HIS A 201 7.13 10.64 -19.91
N GLN A 202 6.71 9.84 -20.87
CA GLN A 202 7.16 9.96 -22.25
C GLN A 202 6.16 10.85 -22.98
N VAL A 203 6.61 12.02 -23.42
CA VAL A 203 5.74 13.04 -24.04
C VAL A 203 6.20 13.28 -25.45
N ALA A 204 5.31 13.13 -26.42
CA ALA A 204 5.58 13.55 -27.80
C ALA A 204 4.74 14.80 -28.13
N ILE A 205 5.41 15.82 -28.66
CA ILE A 205 4.83 17.14 -28.92
C ILE A 205 4.97 17.44 -30.41
N ARG A 206 3.87 17.89 -31.03
CA ARG A 206 3.82 18.42 -32.39
C ARG A 206 2.96 19.69 -32.38
N ASP A 207 3.42 20.76 -32.96
CA ASP A 207 2.73 22.05 -33.05
C ASP A 207 2.19 22.53 -31.70
N ALA A 208 3.07 22.47 -30.66
CA ALA A 208 2.79 22.79 -29.26
C ALA A 208 1.65 21.97 -28.60
N ARG A 209 1.26 20.86 -29.21
CA ARG A 209 0.23 19.95 -28.67
C ARG A 209 0.85 18.58 -28.34
N VAL A 210 0.36 17.97 -27.27
CA VAL A 210 0.71 16.58 -26.94
C VAL A 210 0.03 15.64 -27.92
N VAL A 211 0.80 14.87 -28.67
CA VAL A 211 0.29 13.86 -29.61
C VAL A 211 0.43 12.44 -29.07
N ALA A 212 1.30 12.23 -28.08
CA ALA A 212 1.38 10.97 -27.32
C ALA A 212 1.89 11.24 -25.91
N LEU A 213 1.29 10.54 -24.95
CA LEU A 213 1.68 10.57 -23.54
C LEU A 213 1.67 9.17 -22.98
N ARG A 214 2.78 8.74 -22.38
CA ARG A 214 2.88 7.47 -21.65
C ARG A 214 3.40 7.73 -20.26
N TRP A 215 2.73 7.16 -19.27
CA TRP A 215 3.15 7.19 -17.87
C TRP A 215 3.77 5.86 -17.47
N ARG A 216 4.83 5.90 -16.66
CA ARG A 216 5.39 4.70 -16.04
C ARG A 216 6.00 5.02 -14.67
N ARG A 217 5.94 4.06 -13.78
CA ARG A 217 6.72 4.04 -12.54
C ARG A 217 8.04 3.30 -12.81
N VAL A 218 9.12 3.88 -12.33
CA VAL A 218 10.45 3.28 -12.50
C VAL A 218 10.92 2.70 -11.18
N ALA A 219 11.34 1.42 -11.22
CA ALA A 219 12.08 0.84 -10.12
C ALA A 219 13.54 1.30 -10.27
N THR A 220 14.03 2.10 -9.33
CA THR A 220 15.45 2.46 -9.29
C THR A 220 16.21 1.32 -8.66
N VAL A 221 16.97 0.61 -9.45
CA VAL A 221 18.14 -0.12 -8.96
C VAL A 221 19.23 0.94 -8.86
N LEU A 222 19.49 1.43 -7.65
CA LEU A 222 20.66 2.24 -7.37
C LEU A 222 21.86 1.28 -7.50
N GLN A 223 22.63 1.43 -8.59
CA GLN A 223 23.94 0.82 -8.73
C GLN A 223 25.00 1.74 -8.14
#